data_ab16bc753e9ba91fb3170d3dc58353b9
#
_entry.id   ab16bc753e9ba91fb3170d3dc58353b9
#
_cell.length_a   1.000
_cell.length_b   1.000
_cell.length_c   1.000
_cell.angle_alpha   90.00
_cell.angle_beta   90.00
_cell.angle_gamma   90.00
#
_symmetry.space_group_name_H-M   'P 1'
#
loop_
_entity.id
_entity.type
_entity.pdbx_description
1 polymer ?
#
loop_
_entity_poly.entity_id
_entity_poly.type
_entity_poly.pdbx_seq_one_letter_code
_entity_poly.pdbx_strand_id
1 'polypeptide(L)'
;MDPILLLHGALGTKAQLQPLTSLLRQYEVHTLNFSGHGDAGPAIADLSIPLLAEETAAYLEDHALPPVPIFGYSMGGYVAMYLARHYPGRVSRVITLGTKYHWDAATAARELKMLDAGVIEQKVPAFAAALQERHAPQDWKQVLSATATLMQGLGQAPALSPEDYAAIRIPCLVMLGDRDQMVSLQETLDVYKALPQAQLAVLPNTPHPIEKVDLSLVSVLVQRFLNG
;
A
#
# COMPACT_ATOMS: atom_id res chain seq x y z
N MET A 1 0.40 24.59 1.87
CA MET A 1 -0.31 23.59 1.05
C MET A 1 -0.80 22.52 2.01
N ASP A 2 -1.94 21.91 1.75
CA ASP A 2 -2.45 20.85 2.60
C ASP A 2 -1.60 19.58 2.45
N PRO A 3 -1.18 18.93 3.53
CA PRO A 3 -0.33 17.76 3.46
C PRO A 3 -1.11 16.53 2.98
N ILE A 4 -0.43 15.65 2.25
CA ILE A 4 -0.89 14.31 1.87
C ILE A 4 0.28 13.33 2.00
N LEU A 5 0.05 12.15 2.56
CA LEU A 5 1.04 11.10 2.66
C LEU A 5 0.79 10.01 1.60
N LEU A 6 1.83 9.58 0.89
CA LEU A 6 1.79 8.48 -0.07
C LEU A 6 2.60 7.29 0.47
N LEU A 7 1.98 6.09 0.49
CA LEU A 7 2.56 4.84 0.97
C LEU A 7 2.73 3.83 -0.18
N HIS A 8 3.93 3.28 -0.34
CA HIS A 8 4.25 2.33 -1.39
C HIS A 8 3.77 0.89 -1.08
N GLY A 9 3.76 0.03 -2.10
CA GLY A 9 3.42 -1.38 -1.99
C GLY A 9 4.59 -2.27 -1.52
N ALA A 10 4.31 -3.56 -1.33
CA ALA A 10 5.31 -4.57 -1.03
C ALA A 10 6.41 -4.58 -2.10
N LEU A 11 7.66 -4.80 -1.69
CA LEU A 11 8.85 -4.75 -2.56
C LEU A 11 9.03 -3.43 -3.32
N GLY A 12 8.25 -2.40 -2.95
CA GLY A 12 8.30 -1.07 -3.53
C GLY A 12 9.18 -0.11 -2.74
N THR A 13 9.21 1.14 -3.19
CA THR A 13 9.83 2.27 -2.49
C THR A 13 9.07 3.55 -2.80
N LYS A 14 9.31 4.58 -2.00
CA LYS A 14 8.80 5.95 -2.25
C LYS A 14 9.10 6.47 -3.65
N ALA A 15 10.21 6.02 -4.26
CA ALA A 15 10.59 6.44 -5.61
C ALA A 15 9.57 6.05 -6.69
N GLN A 16 8.87 4.90 -6.53
CA GLN A 16 7.82 4.50 -7.48
C GLN A 16 6.60 5.43 -7.46
N LEU A 17 6.41 6.19 -6.37
CA LEU A 17 5.31 7.14 -6.23
C LEU A 17 5.69 8.56 -6.73
N GLN A 18 6.96 8.80 -7.10
CA GLN A 18 7.42 10.09 -7.59
C GLN A 18 6.63 10.64 -8.79
N PRO A 19 6.21 9.82 -9.78
CA PRO A 19 5.37 10.32 -10.86
C PRO A 19 4.01 10.83 -10.36
N LEU A 20 3.38 10.17 -9.35
CA LEU A 20 2.14 10.66 -8.75
C LEU A 20 2.38 11.92 -7.92
N THR A 21 3.47 11.99 -7.16
CA THR A 21 3.90 13.21 -6.43
C THR A 21 3.98 14.41 -7.39
N SER A 22 4.54 14.20 -8.57
CA SER A 22 4.68 15.26 -9.59
C SER A 22 3.34 15.76 -10.16
N LEU A 23 2.27 14.97 -10.04
CA LEU A 23 0.92 15.32 -10.47
C LEU A 23 0.06 15.94 -9.35
N LEU A 24 0.50 15.85 -8.10
CA LEU A 24 -0.19 16.36 -6.91
C LEU A 24 0.45 17.65 -6.35
N ARG A 25 1.00 18.50 -7.22
CA ARG A 25 1.80 19.71 -6.86
C ARG A 25 1.07 20.74 -6.02
N GLN A 26 -0.25 20.72 -5.97
CA GLN A 26 -1.06 21.61 -5.12
C GLN A 26 -1.08 21.19 -3.65
N TYR A 27 -0.54 20.00 -3.34
CA TYR A 27 -0.43 19.45 -1.97
C TYR A 27 1.04 19.47 -1.53
N GLU A 28 1.24 19.47 -0.22
CA GLU A 28 2.53 19.16 0.39
C GLU A 28 2.65 17.63 0.49
N VAL A 29 3.31 17.01 -0.51
CA VAL A 29 3.35 15.56 -0.62
C VAL A 29 4.47 14.98 0.23
N HIS A 30 4.11 14.17 1.20
CA HIS A 30 5.00 13.37 2.03
C HIS A 30 5.09 11.93 1.50
N THR A 31 6.27 11.33 1.62
CA THR A 31 6.51 9.93 1.28
C THR A 31 7.52 9.34 2.25
N LEU A 32 7.39 8.07 2.58
CA LEU A 32 8.41 7.35 3.35
C LEU A 32 8.73 6.02 2.68
N ASN A 33 9.91 5.47 2.98
CA ASN A 33 10.18 4.06 2.76
C ASN A 33 9.87 3.31 4.05
N PHE A 34 9.13 2.23 3.95
CA PHE A 34 8.94 1.31 5.08
C PHE A 34 10.25 0.60 5.44
N SER A 35 10.41 0.20 6.69
CA SER A 35 11.57 -0.56 7.15
C SER A 35 11.94 -1.70 6.21
N GLY A 36 13.22 -1.83 5.92
CA GLY A 36 13.77 -2.79 4.99
C GLY A 36 13.65 -2.42 3.51
N HIS A 37 12.86 -1.39 3.15
CA HIS A 37 12.65 -1.00 1.75
C HIS A 37 13.51 0.23 1.38
N GLY A 38 14.18 0.14 0.23
CA GLY A 38 15.01 1.26 -0.25
C GLY A 38 16.09 1.65 0.75
N ASP A 39 16.12 2.94 1.13
CA ASP A 39 17.11 3.52 2.05
C ASP A 39 16.68 3.48 3.54
N ALA A 40 15.57 2.83 3.88
CA ALA A 40 15.01 2.83 5.25
C ALA A 40 15.67 1.83 6.23
N GLY A 41 16.92 1.45 5.99
CA GLY A 41 17.65 0.53 6.87
C GLY A 41 17.43 -0.95 6.53
N PRO A 42 18.01 -1.87 7.32
CA PRO A 42 17.96 -3.30 7.04
C PRO A 42 16.53 -3.86 7.14
N ALA A 43 16.28 -4.95 6.42
CA ALA A 43 15.01 -5.66 6.50
C ALA A 43 14.79 -6.20 7.92
N ILE A 44 13.58 -6.04 8.42
CA ILE A 44 13.15 -6.51 9.72
C ILE A 44 12.52 -7.90 9.58
N ALA A 45 13.01 -8.88 10.34
CA ALA A 45 12.54 -10.27 10.24
C ALA A 45 11.04 -10.41 10.54
N ASP A 46 10.53 -9.66 11.50
CA ASP A 46 9.13 -9.71 11.96
C ASP A 46 8.28 -8.58 11.34
N LEU A 47 8.49 -8.30 10.05
CA LEU A 47 7.73 -7.30 9.33
C LEU A 47 6.23 -7.61 9.40
N SER A 48 5.42 -6.63 9.76
CA SER A 48 3.98 -6.78 9.94
C SER A 48 3.23 -5.48 9.64
N ILE A 49 1.94 -5.57 9.35
CA ILE A 49 1.10 -4.37 9.12
C ILE A 49 1.05 -3.45 10.35
N PRO A 50 0.87 -3.96 11.59
CA PRO A 50 0.95 -3.11 12.77
C PRO A 50 2.28 -2.33 12.87
N LEU A 51 3.43 -2.99 12.64
CA LEU A 51 4.73 -2.32 12.67
C LEU A 51 4.84 -1.21 11.63
N LEU A 52 4.43 -1.47 10.38
CA LEU A 52 4.43 -0.46 9.32
C LEU A 52 3.49 0.71 9.61
N ALA A 53 2.39 0.45 10.32
CA ALA A 53 1.48 1.48 10.78
C ALA A 53 2.10 2.31 11.93
N GLU A 54 2.80 1.69 12.86
CA GLU A 54 3.56 2.38 13.92
C GLU A 54 4.63 3.30 13.32
N GLU A 55 5.41 2.82 12.35
CA GLU A 55 6.39 3.62 11.62
C GLU A 55 5.75 4.83 10.92
N THR A 56 4.59 4.59 10.31
CA THR A 56 3.84 5.67 9.65
C THR A 56 3.31 6.69 10.66
N ALA A 57 2.79 6.24 11.80
CA ALA A 57 2.31 7.13 12.86
C ALA A 57 3.45 7.95 13.46
N ALA A 58 4.63 7.34 13.68
CA ALA A 58 5.83 8.02 14.13
C ALA A 58 6.29 9.08 13.11
N TYR A 59 6.29 8.74 11.81
CA TYR A 59 6.61 9.69 10.75
C TYR A 59 5.69 10.92 10.79
N LEU A 60 4.37 10.70 10.96
CA LEU A 60 3.40 11.81 11.05
C LEU A 60 3.65 12.69 12.29
N GLU A 61 4.08 12.10 13.39
CA GLU A 61 4.41 12.81 14.62
C GLU A 61 5.72 13.61 14.51
N ASP A 62 6.78 12.99 14.02
CA ASP A 62 8.10 13.61 13.84
C ASP A 62 8.06 14.81 12.90
N HIS A 63 7.14 14.80 11.93
CA HIS A 63 6.91 15.93 11.02
C HIS A 63 5.82 16.90 11.50
N ALA A 64 5.29 16.69 12.72
CA ALA A 64 4.22 17.50 13.31
C ALA A 64 3.01 17.69 12.38
N LEU A 65 2.66 16.67 11.60
CA LEU A 65 1.57 16.74 10.64
C LEU A 65 0.21 16.66 11.35
N PRO A 66 -0.78 17.47 10.92
CA PRO A 66 -2.17 17.33 11.36
C PRO A 66 -2.72 15.99 10.85
N PRO A 67 -3.98 15.61 11.18
CA PRO A 67 -4.62 14.49 10.51
C PRO A 67 -4.60 14.65 9.00
N VAL A 68 -3.89 13.74 8.28
CA VAL A 68 -3.64 13.87 6.84
C VAL A 68 -4.45 12.87 6.02
N PRO A 69 -4.78 13.19 4.76
CA PRO A 69 -5.16 12.18 3.78
C PRO A 69 -3.97 11.24 3.51
N ILE A 70 -4.25 9.93 3.41
CA ILE A 70 -3.23 8.94 3.04
C ILE A 70 -3.65 8.25 1.74
N PHE A 71 -2.79 8.31 0.73
CA PHE A 71 -2.85 7.45 -0.44
C PHE A 71 -1.96 6.24 -0.21
N GLY A 72 -2.51 5.04 -0.32
CA GLY A 72 -1.75 3.80 -0.21
C GLY A 72 -1.92 2.92 -1.45
N TYR A 73 -0.78 2.51 -2.02
CA TYR A 73 -0.75 1.52 -3.10
C TYR A 73 -0.51 0.13 -2.52
N SER A 74 -1.34 -0.86 -2.93
CA SER A 74 -1.20 -2.27 -2.54
C SER A 74 -1.04 -2.43 -1.01
N MET A 75 0.08 -2.94 -0.51
CA MET A 75 0.39 -3.06 0.94
C MET A 75 0.23 -1.71 1.67
N GLY A 76 0.67 -0.60 1.07
CA GLY A 76 0.52 0.73 1.67
C GLY A 76 -0.94 1.13 1.89
N GLY A 77 -1.86 0.66 1.04
CA GLY A 77 -3.30 0.86 1.25
C GLY A 77 -3.84 0.06 2.43
N TYR A 78 -3.32 -1.15 2.67
CA TYR A 78 -3.69 -1.93 3.84
C TYR A 78 -3.17 -1.29 5.14
N VAL A 79 -1.94 -0.76 5.13
CA VAL A 79 -1.38 0.05 6.22
C VAL A 79 -2.23 1.29 6.49
N ALA A 80 -2.66 2.02 5.44
CA ALA A 80 -3.52 3.20 5.59
C ALA A 80 -4.87 2.87 6.23
N MET A 81 -5.50 1.75 5.85
CA MET A 81 -6.74 1.26 6.48
C MET A 81 -6.52 0.86 7.95
N TYR A 82 -5.40 0.20 8.25
CA TYR A 82 -5.03 -0.16 9.62
C TYR A 82 -4.84 1.09 10.50
N LEU A 83 -4.13 2.11 9.99
CA LEU A 83 -3.98 3.40 10.66
C LEU A 83 -5.32 4.07 10.93
N ALA A 84 -6.20 4.13 9.92
CA ALA A 84 -7.51 4.75 10.06
C ALA A 84 -8.36 4.08 11.17
N ARG A 85 -8.17 2.76 11.37
CA ARG A 85 -8.88 1.99 12.39
C ARG A 85 -8.29 2.13 13.78
N HIS A 86 -6.95 2.05 13.90
CA HIS A 86 -6.26 1.89 15.19
C HIS A 86 -5.60 3.17 15.72
N TYR A 87 -5.43 4.19 14.86
CA TYR A 87 -4.85 5.49 15.22
C TYR A 87 -5.82 6.63 14.92
N PRO A 88 -7.00 6.65 15.59
CA PRO A 88 -8.02 7.66 15.31
C PRO A 88 -7.44 9.07 15.54
N GLY A 89 -7.75 9.98 14.62
CA GLY A 89 -7.26 11.36 14.68
C GLY A 89 -5.90 11.58 13.98
N ARG A 90 -5.23 10.56 13.45
CA ARG A 90 -4.02 10.72 12.63
C ARG A 90 -4.30 10.73 11.13
N VAL A 91 -5.42 10.16 10.70
CA VAL A 91 -5.81 10.04 9.30
C VAL A 91 -7.13 10.77 9.08
N SER A 92 -7.19 11.68 8.11
CA SER A 92 -8.41 12.42 7.78
C SER A 92 -9.21 11.76 6.65
N ARG A 93 -8.55 11.13 5.69
CA ARG A 93 -9.14 10.39 4.55
C ARG A 93 -8.21 9.26 4.14
N VAL A 94 -8.77 8.16 3.61
CA VAL A 94 -7.96 7.06 3.04
C VAL A 94 -8.27 6.92 1.56
N ILE A 95 -7.22 6.75 0.76
CA ILE A 95 -7.28 6.47 -0.66
C ILE A 95 -6.44 5.23 -0.92
N THR A 96 -7.02 4.18 -1.48
CA THR A 96 -6.30 2.95 -1.78
C THR A 96 -6.33 2.64 -3.27
N LEU A 97 -5.26 2.05 -3.76
CA LEU A 97 -5.17 1.55 -5.14
C LEU A 97 -4.60 0.13 -5.15
N GLY A 98 -5.35 -0.83 -5.69
CA GLY A 98 -4.91 -2.22 -5.84
C GLY A 98 -4.55 -2.89 -4.51
N THR A 99 -5.27 -2.59 -3.44
CA THR A 99 -5.01 -3.13 -2.11
C THR A 99 -5.66 -4.50 -1.94
N LYS A 100 -4.86 -5.50 -1.57
CA LYS A 100 -5.37 -6.82 -1.19
C LYS A 100 -5.92 -6.76 0.22
N TYR A 101 -7.21 -7.04 0.35
CA TYR A 101 -7.94 -6.97 1.62
C TYR A 101 -8.25 -8.34 2.22
N HIS A 102 -8.43 -9.34 1.34
CA HIS A 102 -8.75 -10.70 1.77
C HIS A 102 -7.48 -11.50 2.02
N TRP A 103 -7.32 -11.93 3.26
CA TRP A 103 -6.20 -12.76 3.69
C TRP A 103 -6.70 -14.01 4.41
N ASP A 104 -6.24 -15.15 3.94
CA ASP A 104 -6.37 -16.47 4.55
C ASP A 104 -5.14 -17.31 4.19
N ALA A 105 -5.05 -18.50 4.73
CA ALA A 105 -3.93 -19.41 4.48
C ALA A 105 -3.76 -19.75 2.98
N ALA A 106 -4.85 -19.87 2.23
CA ALA A 106 -4.81 -20.19 0.80
C ALA A 106 -4.32 -18.99 -0.02
N THR A 107 -4.75 -17.77 0.33
CA THR A 107 -4.30 -16.52 -0.28
C THR A 107 -2.81 -16.31 -0.01
N ALA A 108 -2.39 -16.40 1.25
CA ALA A 108 -0.97 -16.29 1.60
C ALA A 108 -0.11 -17.30 0.84
N ALA A 109 -0.53 -18.56 0.76
CA ALA A 109 0.20 -19.61 0.03
C ALA A 109 0.33 -19.31 -1.48
N ARG A 110 -0.63 -18.61 -2.10
CA ARG A 110 -0.52 -18.16 -3.51
C ARG A 110 0.50 -17.02 -3.64
N GLU A 111 0.42 -16.02 -2.78
CA GLU A 111 1.33 -14.87 -2.82
C GLU A 111 2.79 -15.29 -2.55
N LEU A 112 3.01 -16.18 -1.59
CA LEU A 112 4.34 -16.71 -1.24
C LEU A 112 5.05 -17.41 -2.42
N LYS A 113 4.31 -18.05 -3.34
CA LYS A 113 4.90 -18.65 -4.53
C LYS A 113 5.60 -17.65 -5.45
N MET A 114 5.22 -16.38 -5.39
CA MET A 114 5.82 -15.31 -6.19
C MET A 114 7.03 -14.67 -5.49
N LEU A 115 7.30 -15.03 -4.23
CA LEU A 115 8.36 -14.45 -3.39
C LEU A 115 9.57 -15.41 -3.24
N ASP A 116 9.83 -16.27 -4.22
CA ASP A 116 11.00 -17.14 -4.25
C ASP A 116 12.13 -16.46 -5.02
N ALA A 117 13.21 -16.08 -4.31
CA ALA A 117 14.35 -15.38 -4.90
C ALA A 117 15.03 -16.18 -6.03
N GLY A 118 15.15 -17.51 -5.87
CA GLY A 118 15.75 -18.37 -6.88
C GLY A 118 14.90 -18.46 -8.14
N VAL A 119 13.58 -18.53 -7.98
CA VAL A 119 12.63 -18.52 -9.10
C VAL A 119 12.65 -17.17 -9.81
N ILE A 120 12.71 -16.07 -9.05
CA ILE A 120 12.79 -14.70 -9.61
C ILE A 120 14.08 -14.54 -10.43
N GLU A 121 15.24 -14.91 -9.87
CA GLU A 121 16.53 -14.82 -10.56
C GLU A 121 16.55 -15.66 -11.86
N GLN A 122 15.97 -16.84 -11.81
CA GLN A 122 15.99 -17.77 -12.96
C GLN A 122 14.96 -17.39 -14.04
N LYS A 123 13.73 -17.04 -13.65
CA LYS A 123 12.62 -16.87 -14.61
C LYS A 123 12.39 -15.42 -15.04
N VAL A 124 12.73 -14.47 -14.18
CA VAL A 124 12.51 -13.02 -14.42
C VAL A 124 13.72 -12.18 -13.99
N PRO A 125 14.90 -12.44 -14.55
CA PRO A 125 16.16 -11.79 -14.13
C PRO A 125 16.12 -10.26 -14.19
N ALA A 126 15.36 -9.68 -15.12
CA ALA A 126 15.17 -8.23 -15.18
C ALA A 126 14.45 -7.68 -13.94
N PHE A 127 13.52 -8.45 -13.35
CA PHE A 127 12.86 -8.07 -12.10
C PHE A 127 13.81 -8.22 -10.91
N ALA A 128 14.65 -9.28 -10.87
CA ALA A 128 15.69 -9.41 -9.85
C ALA A 128 16.66 -8.22 -9.86
N ALA A 129 17.12 -7.81 -11.05
CA ALA A 129 17.98 -6.64 -11.20
C ALA A 129 17.29 -5.34 -10.75
N ALA A 130 16.01 -5.16 -11.08
CA ALA A 130 15.24 -4.00 -10.63
C ALA A 130 15.04 -3.98 -9.12
N LEU A 131 14.84 -5.14 -8.47
CA LEU A 131 14.78 -5.24 -7.01
C LEU A 131 16.12 -4.91 -6.35
N GLN A 132 17.24 -5.41 -6.92
CA GLN A 132 18.59 -5.10 -6.44
C GLN A 132 18.86 -3.59 -6.49
N GLU A 133 18.55 -2.94 -7.61
CA GLU A 133 18.73 -1.49 -7.77
C GLU A 133 17.83 -0.71 -6.82
N ARG A 134 16.55 -1.11 -6.71
CA ARG A 134 15.53 -0.44 -5.90
C ARG A 134 15.85 -0.43 -4.42
N HIS A 135 16.40 -1.54 -3.90
CA HIS A 135 16.65 -1.72 -2.49
C HIS A 135 18.12 -1.51 -2.07
N ALA A 136 19.02 -1.22 -3.04
CA ALA A 136 20.42 -0.93 -2.69
C ALA A 136 20.52 0.21 -1.67
N PRO A 137 21.40 0.13 -0.64
CA PRO A 137 22.42 -0.92 -0.43
C PRO A 137 21.88 -2.19 0.27
N GLN A 138 20.58 -2.30 0.54
CA GLN A 138 19.97 -3.46 1.19
C GLN A 138 20.01 -4.69 0.25
N ASP A 139 20.08 -5.88 0.84
CA ASP A 139 19.90 -7.12 0.09
C ASP A 139 18.39 -7.33 -0.19
N TRP A 140 18.00 -7.20 -1.45
CA TRP A 140 16.61 -7.40 -1.86
C TRP A 140 16.04 -8.77 -1.50
N LYS A 141 16.89 -9.80 -1.31
CA LYS A 141 16.45 -11.13 -0.87
C LYS A 141 15.98 -11.13 0.59
N GLN A 142 16.60 -10.29 1.42
CA GLN A 142 16.13 -10.09 2.79
C GLN A 142 14.79 -9.34 2.81
N VAL A 143 14.63 -8.32 1.95
CA VAL A 143 13.35 -7.60 1.80
C VAL A 143 12.25 -8.55 1.34
N LEU A 144 12.56 -9.43 0.37
CA LEU A 144 11.66 -10.45 -0.12
C LEU A 144 11.24 -11.42 0.99
N SER A 145 12.22 -11.90 1.78
CA SER A 145 11.97 -12.82 2.90
C SER A 145 11.11 -12.18 3.99
N ALA A 146 11.39 -10.92 4.37
CA ALA A 146 10.59 -10.18 5.35
C ALA A 146 9.15 -9.96 4.84
N THR A 147 8.99 -9.63 3.56
CA THR A 147 7.68 -9.51 2.91
C THR A 147 6.92 -10.85 2.93
N ALA A 148 7.62 -11.97 2.70
CA ALA A 148 7.02 -13.31 2.78
C ALA A 148 6.54 -13.61 4.21
N THR A 149 7.33 -13.25 5.24
CA THR A 149 6.94 -13.39 6.66
C THR A 149 5.66 -12.59 6.96
N LEU A 150 5.59 -11.33 6.50
CA LEU A 150 4.39 -10.50 6.65
C LEU A 150 3.16 -11.16 6.02
N MET A 151 3.26 -11.62 4.77
CA MET A 151 2.14 -12.25 4.07
C MET A 151 1.72 -13.58 4.73
N GLN A 152 2.69 -14.36 5.23
CA GLN A 152 2.40 -15.58 5.99
C GLN A 152 1.64 -15.26 7.29
N GLY A 153 2.05 -14.23 8.02
CA GLY A 153 1.36 -13.76 9.21
C GLY A 153 -0.08 -13.33 8.91
N LEU A 154 -0.29 -12.57 7.84
CA LEU A 154 -1.64 -12.19 7.39
C LEU A 154 -2.52 -13.37 7.02
N GLY A 155 -1.94 -14.44 6.45
CA GLY A 155 -2.66 -15.67 6.15
C GLY A 155 -3.09 -16.45 7.38
N GLN A 156 -2.40 -16.29 8.51
CA GLN A 156 -2.74 -16.90 9.79
C GLN A 156 -3.74 -16.06 10.59
N ALA A 157 -3.52 -14.74 10.61
CA ALA A 157 -4.34 -13.76 11.31
C ALA A 157 -4.37 -12.45 10.51
N PRO A 158 -5.43 -12.19 9.73
CA PRO A 158 -5.62 -10.91 9.06
C PRO A 158 -5.56 -9.74 10.04
N ALA A 159 -4.85 -8.67 9.68
CA ALA A 159 -4.70 -7.52 10.58
C ALA A 159 -5.97 -6.68 10.70
N LEU A 160 -6.92 -6.83 9.78
CA LEU A 160 -8.24 -6.18 9.79
C LEU A 160 -9.33 -7.20 9.48
N SER A 161 -10.40 -7.14 10.25
CA SER A 161 -11.64 -7.90 10.06
C SER A 161 -12.70 -7.06 9.31
N PRO A 162 -13.79 -7.66 8.81
CA PRO A 162 -14.93 -6.91 8.27
C PRO A 162 -15.50 -5.86 9.24
N GLU A 163 -15.51 -6.15 10.53
CA GLU A 163 -15.97 -5.26 11.59
C GLU A 163 -15.05 -4.04 11.75
N ASP A 164 -13.73 -4.23 11.53
CA ASP A 164 -12.77 -3.14 11.55
C ASP A 164 -13.02 -2.16 10.41
N TYR A 165 -13.28 -2.64 9.18
CA TYR A 165 -13.66 -1.77 8.07
C TYR A 165 -14.97 -1.02 8.38
N ALA A 166 -15.96 -1.69 8.95
CA ALA A 166 -17.23 -1.07 9.34
C ALA A 166 -17.07 0.00 10.45
N ALA A 167 -15.99 -0.05 11.22
CA ALA A 167 -15.67 0.92 12.27
C ALA A 167 -14.88 2.15 11.76
N ILE A 168 -14.34 2.15 10.54
CA ILE A 168 -13.66 3.30 9.93
C ILE A 168 -14.71 4.34 9.51
N ARG A 169 -14.74 5.49 10.18
CA ARG A 169 -15.76 6.53 9.98
C ARG A 169 -15.31 7.70 9.11
N ILE A 170 -14.05 7.73 8.69
CA ILE A 170 -13.52 8.76 7.80
C ILE A 170 -13.84 8.43 6.32
N PRO A 171 -13.89 9.44 5.43
CA PRO A 171 -14.09 9.20 4.01
C PRO A 171 -12.99 8.32 3.41
N CYS A 172 -13.38 7.34 2.58
CA CYS A 172 -12.46 6.44 1.90
C CYS A 172 -12.73 6.42 0.38
N LEU A 173 -11.68 6.42 -0.43
CA LEU A 173 -11.74 6.13 -1.86
C LEU A 173 -11.02 4.83 -2.13
N VAL A 174 -11.75 3.80 -2.54
CA VAL A 174 -11.21 2.47 -2.85
C VAL A 174 -11.07 2.32 -4.35
N MET A 175 -9.85 2.11 -4.86
CA MET A 175 -9.58 2.01 -6.29
C MET A 175 -8.96 0.67 -6.67
N LEU A 176 -9.37 0.14 -7.82
CA LEU A 176 -8.85 -1.10 -8.39
C LEU A 176 -8.73 -0.97 -9.91
N GLY A 177 -7.69 -1.56 -10.51
CA GLY A 177 -7.60 -1.74 -11.96
C GLY A 177 -8.45 -2.94 -12.43
N ASP A 178 -9.16 -2.81 -13.56
CA ASP A 178 -10.01 -3.89 -14.11
C ASP A 178 -9.20 -5.08 -14.67
N ARG A 179 -7.87 -4.93 -14.80
CA ARG A 179 -6.91 -5.95 -15.23
C ARG A 179 -5.97 -6.40 -14.11
N ASP A 180 -6.29 -6.04 -12.88
CA ASP A 180 -5.53 -6.50 -11.72
C ASP A 180 -5.67 -8.04 -11.57
N GLN A 181 -4.52 -8.73 -11.55
CA GLN A 181 -4.44 -10.19 -11.43
C GLN A 181 -4.12 -10.64 -10.00
N MET A 182 -3.77 -9.69 -9.11
CA MET A 182 -3.43 -9.96 -7.72
C MET A 182 -4.59 -9.70 -6.79
N VAL A 183 -5.39 -8.66 -7.07
CA VAL A 183 -6.52 -8.23 -6.26
C VAL A 183 -7.81 -8.41 -7.06
N SER A 184 -8.77 -9.07 -6.45
CA SER A 184 -10.08 -9.32 -7.10
C SER A 184 -11.01 -8.13 -6.92
N LEU A 185 -11.90 -7.93 -7.91
CA LEU A 185 -12.98 -6.94 -7.79
C LEU A 185 -13.91 -7.28 -6.61
N GLN A 186 -14.13 -8.58 -6.34
CA GLN A 186 -15.04 -9.00 -5.27
C GLN A 186 -14.51 -8.58 -3.88
N GLU A 187 -13.23 -8.84 -3.56
CA GLU A 187 -12.67 -8.42 -2.26
C GLU A 187 -12.68 -6.89 -2.09
N THR A 188 -12.46 -6.15 -3.19
CA THR A 188 -12.54 -4.69 -3.21
C THR A 188 -13.96 -4.20 -2.95
N LEU A 189 -14.97 -4.82 -3.58
CA LEU A 189 -16.38 -4.53 -3.37
C LEU A 189 -16.86 -4.84 -1.95
N ASP A 190 -16.36 -5.93 -1.34
CA ASP A 190 -16.73 -6.32 0.01
C ASP A 190 -16.26 -5.27 1.02
N VAL A 191 -15.03 -4.77 0.89
CA VAL A 191 -14.52 -3.68 1.72
C VAL A 191 -15.22 -2.36 1.43
N TYR A 192 -15.44 -2.01 0.16
CA TYR A 192 -16.22 -0.82 -0.20
C TYR A 192 -17.60 -0.81 0.47
N LYS A 193 -18.31 -1.95 0.49
CA LYS A 193 -19.63 -2.07 1.11
C LYS A 193 -19.58 -2.04 2.65
N ALA A 194 -18.49 -2.52 3.24
CA ALA A 194 -18.31 -2.50 4.70
C ALA A 194 -17.99 -1.10 5.23
N LEU A 195 -17.27 -0.28 4.47
CA LEU A 195 -16.88 1.08 4.85
C LEU A 195 -18.09 2.03 4.81
N PRO A 196 -18.43 2.75 5.90
CA PRO A 196 -19.62 3.61 5.97
C PRO A 196 -19.61 4.83 5.04
N GLN A 197 -18.41 5.34 4.71
CA GLN A 197 -18.23 6.56 3.92
C GLN A 197 -17.24 6.30 2.76
N ALA A 198 -17.55 5.29 1.93
CA ALA A 198 -16.67 4.91 0.84
C ALA A 198 -17.18 5.39 -0.53
N GLN A 199 -16.23 5.69 -1.39
CA GLN A 199 -16.38 5.81 -2.83
C GLN A 199 -15.57 4.70 -3.52
N LEU A 200 -16.04 4.22 -4.66
CA LEU A 200 -15.37 3.19 -5.45
C LEU A 200 -15.02 3.72 -6.84
N ALA A 201 -13.80 3.45 -7.31
CA ALA A 201 -13.43 3.67 -8.70
C ALA A 201 -12.73 2.43 -9.27
N VAL A 202 -13.19 1.98 -10.43
CA VAL A 202 -12.53 0.91 -11.20
C VAL A 202 -11.85 1.55 -12.41
N LEU A 203 -10.52 1.39 -12.49
CA LEU A 203 -9.69 2.00 -13.52
C LEU A 203 -9.66 1.10 -14.76
N PRO A 204 -10.01 1.62 -15.96
CA PRO A 204 -10.04 0.81 -17.17
C PRO A 204 -8.63 0.44 -17.62
N ASN A 205 -8.48 -0.78 -18.18
CA ASN A 205 -7.24 -1.31 -18.75
C ASN A 205 -6.02 -1.19 -17.84
N THR A 206 -6.22 -1.32 -16.53
CA THR A 206 -5.21 -1.06 -15.50
C THR A 206 -4.82 -2.36 -14.78
N PRO A 207 -3.58 -2.87 -14.95
CA PRO A 207 -3.05 -4.00 -14.21
C PRO A 207 -2.51 -3.58 -12.84
N HIS A 208 -2.08 -4.55 -12.00
CA HIS A 208 -1.57 -4.29 -10.65
C HIS A 208 -0.32 -3.40 -10.59
N PRO A 209 0.77 -3.64 -11.38
CA PRO A 209 2.01 -2.88 -11.22
C PRO A 209 1.83 -1.38 -11.41
N ILE A 210 2.25 -0.59 -10.42
CA ILE A 210 2.04 0.88 -10.38
C ILE A 210 2.67 1.60 -11.58
N GLU A 211 3.75 1.05 -12.13
CA GLU A 211 4.43 1.58 -13.31
C GLU A 211 3.60 1.46 -14.61
N LYS A 212 2.53 0.67 -14.57
CA LYS A 212 1.60 0.48 -15.69
C LYS A 212 0.25 1.17 -15.48
N VAL A 213 0.08 1.83 -14.34
CA VAL A 213 -1.13 2.57 -14.02
C VAL A 213 -1.13 3.93 -14.71
N ASP A 214 -2.26 4.37 -15.23
CA ASP A 214 -2.46 5.76 -15.64
C ASP A 214 -2.55 6.66 -14.41
N LEU A 215 -1.39 7.14 -13.95
CA LEU A 215 -1.30 8.00 -12.79
C LEU A 215 -1.95 9.39 -13.01
N SER A 216 -2.13 9.81 -14.27
CA SER A 216 -2.87 11.05 -14.57
C SER A 216 -4.34 10.88 -14.19
N LEU A 217 -4.96 9.77 -14.58
CA LEU A 217 -6.32 9.44 -14.16
C LEU A 217 -6.44 9.29 -12.64
N VAL A 218 -5.48 8.59 -12.01
CA VAL A 218 -5.43 8.46 -10.54
C VAL A 218 -5.36 9.81 -9.87
N SER A 219 -4.50 10.71 -10.34
CA SER A 219 -4.35 12.05 -9.75
C SER A 219 -5.65 12.87 -9.81
N VAL A 220 -6.40 12.78 -10.91
CA VAL A 220 -7.71 13.44 -11.04
C VAL A 220 -8.71 12.90 -10.03
N LEU A 221 -8.77 11.57 -9.84
CA LEU A 221 -9.67 10.94 -8.87
C LEU A 221 -9.30 11.31 -7.43
N VAL A 222 -7.99 11.30 -7.10
CA VAL A 222 -7.47 11.73 -5.80
C VAL A 222 -7.85 13.18 -5.52
N GLN A 223 -7.57 14.09 -6.45
CA GLN A 223 -7.88 15.52 -6.30
C GLN A 223 -9.38 15.76 -6.14
N ARG A 224 -10.22 15.10 -6.96
CA ARG A 224 -11.68 15.18 -6.84
C ARG A 224 -12.17 14.72 -5.48
N PHE A 225 -11.64 13.61 -4.98
CA PHE A 225 -12.02 13.06 -3.67
C PHE A 225 -11.57 13.96 -2.51
N LEU A 226 -10.41 14.60 -2.61
CA LEU A 226 -9.89 15.47 -1.56
C LEU A 226 -10.61 16.82 -1.51
N ASN A 227 -11.12 17.32 -2.63
CA ASN A 227 -11.80 18.63 -2.75
C ASN A 227 -13.33 18.54 -2.58
N GLY A 228 -13.91 17.35 -2.52
CA GLY A 228 -15.33 17.10 -2.26
C GLY A 228 -15.57 16.72 -0.83
#